data_123b15354f163b70e6945f67339755b2
#
_entry.id   123b15354f163b70e6945f67339755b2
#
_cell.length_a   1.000
_cell.length_b   1.000
_cell.length_c   1.000
_cell.angle_alpha   90.00
_cell.angle_beta   90.00
_cell.angle_gamma   90.00
#
_symmetry.space_group_name_H-M   'P 1'
#
loop_
_entity.id
_entity.type
_entity.pdbx_description
1 polymer ?
#
loop_
_entity_poly.entity_id
_entity_poly.type
_entity_poly.pdbx_seq_one_letter_code
_entity_poly.pdbx_strand_id
1 'polypeptide(L)'
;MSEAAEVSKQAYNIAVDTIGETWAQHLGSEFSKQYMKDLSATIKSERMSHVIYPEPQDVFNAYLITPYDKVRVVILGQDPYHNGAADGLAFSSKRENFIPQSLRNIFKEIGYAAVKSPNLQRWAEQGVLLLNTCLTVRKGLPNSHSKIGWQEFTFRTIQSLNDKEEPVVFILWGAHAQKYQEYIDKKHPILTSPHPSPFSAHRGFFGSGHFNWVNQYFRDFDKPEINW
;
A
#
# COMPACT_ATOMS: atom_id res chain seq x y z
N MET A 1 -36.19 -4.20 8.57
CA MET A 1 -35.10 -3.73 7.70
C MET A 1 -35.24 -4.44 6.37
N SER A 2 -34.92 -3.78 5.24
CA SER A 2 -34.92 -4.47 3.94
C SER A 2 -33.71 -5.41 3.85
N GLU A 3 -33.81 -6.49 3.07
CA GLU A 3 -32.71 -7.43 2.82
C GLU A 3 -31.45 -6.71 2.33
N ALA A 4 -31.59 -5.69 1.47
CA ALA A 4 -30.49 -4.86 1.00
C ALA A 4 -29.80 -4.07 2.12
N ALA A 5 -30.55 -3.57 3.13
CA ALA A 5 -29.99 -2.87 4.28
C ALA A 5 -29.20 -3.82 5.20
N GLU A 6 -29.64 -5.08 5.31
CA GLU A 6 -28.98 -6.09 6.12
C GLU A 6 -27.67 -6.56 5.47
N VAL A 7 -27.67 -6.79 4.15
CA VAL A 7 -26.46 -7.09 3.35
C VAL A 7 -25.45 -5.95 3.45
N SER A 8 -25.89 -4.70 3.36
CA SER A 8 -25.01 -3.54 3.49
C SER A 8 -24.37 -3.44 4.90
N LYS A 9 -25.15 -3.70 5.94
CA LYS A 9 -24.66 -3.71 7.32
C LYS A 9 -23.66 -4.85 7.57
N GLN A 10 -23.92 -6.04 7.04
CA GLN A 10 -23.00 -7.16 7.14
C GLN A 10 -21.68 -6.87 6.43
N ALA A 11 -21.72 -6.33 5.21
CA ALA A 11 -20.53 -5.94 4.45
C ALA A 11 -19.70 -4.90 5.20
N TYR A 12 -20.35 -3.91 5.79
CA TYR A 12 -19.68 -2.89 6.60
C TYR A 12 -18.98 -3.50 7.82
N ASN A 13 -19.63 -4.41 8.56
CA ASN A 13 -19.04 -5.06 9.71
C ASN A 13 -17.80 -5.89 9.30
N ILE A 14 -17.89 -6.64 8.21
CA ILE A 14 -16.73 -7.37 7.65
C ILE A 14 -15.60 -6.42 7.31
N ALA A 15 -15.91 -5.26 6.72
CA ALA A 15 -14.90 -4.25 6.40
C ALA A 15 -14.25 -3.69 7.68
N VAL A 16 -15.02 -3.37 8.71
CA VAL A 16 -14.49 -2.90 10.01
C VAL A 16 -13.49 -3.91 10.59
N ASP A 17 -13.86 -5.19 10.61
CA ASP A 17 -13.00 -6.25 11.13
C ASP A 17 -11.75 -6.49 10.26
N THR A 18 -11.80 -6.12 8.98
CA THR A 18 -10.74 -6.43 8.00
C THR A 18 -9.77 -5.26 7.80
N ILE A 19 -10.30 -4.04 7.64
CA ILE A 19 -9.51 -2.83 7.28
C ILE A 19 -9.62 -1.70 8.29
N GLY A 20 -10.36 -1.89 9.38
CA GLY A 20 -10.60 -0.88 10.40
C GLY A 20 -11.76 0.07 10.07
N GLU A 21 -12.29 0.70 11.11
CA GLU A 21 -13.52 1.50 11.03
C GLU A 21 -13.41 2.70 10.06
N THR A 22 -12.30 3.45 10.12
CA THR A 22 -12.13 4.65 9.30
C THR A 22 -12.08 4.33 7.80
N TRP A 23 -11.45 3.22 7.41
CA TRP A 23 -11.49 2.74 6.04
C TRP A 23 -12.83 2.15 5.64
N ALA A 24 -13.51 1.46 6.56
CA ALA A 24 -14.82 0.86 6.30
C ALA A 24 -15.88 1.90 5.95
N GLN A 25 -15.78 3.14 6.46
CA GLN A 25 -16.66 4.25 6.09
C GLN A 25 -16.59 4.58 4.59
N HIS A 26 -15.44 4.37 3.95
CA HIS A 26 -15.19 4.67 2.53
C HIS A 26 -15.26 3.44 1.63
N LEU A 27 -14.84 2.28 2.12
CA LEU A 27 -14.67 1.06 1.33
C LEU A 27 -15.61 -0.07 1.76
N GLY A 28 -16.46 0.13 2.76
CA GLY A 28 -17.34 -0.92 3.30
C GLY A 28 -18.25 -1.56 2.24
N SER A 29 -18.77 -0.75 1.31
CA SER A 29 -19.61 -1.23 0.21
C SER A 29 -18.88 -2.19 -0.75
N GLU A 30 -17.54 -2.09 -0.84
CA GLU A 30 -16.75 -2.98 -1.70
C GLU A 30 -16.87 -4.45 -1.25
N PHE A 31 -17.02 -4.69 0.07
CA PHE A 31 -17.10 -6.04 0.63
C PHE A 31 -18.40 -6.78 0.28
N SER A 32 -19.42 -6.10 -0.24
CA SER A 32 -20.64 -6.72 -0.79
C SER A 32 -20.55 -7.06 -2.28
N LYS A 33 -19.58 -6.47 -3.00
CA LYS A 33 -19.45 -6.61 -4.44
C LYS A 33 -19.00 -8.01 -4.87
N GLN A 34 -19.41 -8.43 -6.05
CA GLN A 34 -19.11 -9.76 -6.57
C GLN A 34 -17.61 -9.99 -6.71
N TYR A 35 -16.86 -9.01 -7.23
CA TYR A 35 -15.40 -9.18 -7.39
C TYR A 35 -14.68 -9.46 -6.06
N MET A 36 -15.13 -8.85 -4.94
CA MET A 36 -14.55 -9.08 -3.62
C MET A 36 -14.87 -10.49 -3.09
N LYS A 37 -16.09 -10.99 -3.36
CA LYS A 37 -16.47 -12.37 -3.02
C LYS A 37 -15.62 -13.37 -3.81
N ASP A 38 -15.46 -13.13 -5.11
CA ASP A 38 -14.67 -13.98 -6.00
C ASP A 38 -13.19 -13.96 -5.61
N LEU A 39 -12.64 -12.77 -5.29
CA LEU A 39 -11.30 -12.59 -4.78
C LEU A 39 -11.06 -13.38 -3.48
N SER A 40 -11.98 -13.26 -2.52
CA SER A 40 -11.91 -13.97 -1.24
C SER A 40 -11.95 -15.49 -1.44
N ALA A 41 -12.87 -15.98 -2.28
CA ALA A 41 -12.99 -17.40 -2.61
C ALA A 41 -11.71 -17.91 -3.30
N THR A 42 -11.17 -17.15 -4.24
CA THR A 42 -9.92 -17.49 -4.95
C THR A 42 -8.76 -17.61 -3.98
N ILE A 43 -8.54 -16.62 -3.09
CA ILE A 43 -7.43 -16.66 -2.13
C ILE A 43 -7.59 -17.83 -1.16
N LYS A 44 -8.82 -18.11 -0.70
CA LYS A 44 -9.10 -19.25 0.18
C LYS A 44 -8.76 -20.58 -0.51
N SER A 45 -9.17 -20.76 -1.76
CA SER A 45 -8.83 -21.94 -2.57
C SER A 45 -7.33 -22.05 -2.80
N GLU A 46 -6.67 -20.95 -3.15
CA GLU A 46 -5.22 -20.90 -3.37
C GLU A 46 -4.42 -21.33 -2.14
N ARG A 47 -4.82 -20.88 -0.93
CA ARG A 47 -4.18 -21.26 0.34
C ARG A 47 -4.34 -22.74 0.69
N MET A 48 -5.26 -23.47 0.09
CA MET A 48 -5.40 -24.92 0.27
C MET A 48 -4.31 -25.72 -0.46
N SER A 49 -3.75 -25.16 -1.53
CA SER A 49 -2.82 -25.87 -2.43
C SER A 49 -1.46 -25.16 -2.59
N HIS A 50 -1.35 -23.92 -2.18
CA HIS A 50 -0.14 -23.10 -2.35
C HIS A 50 0.18 -22.33 -1.08
N VAL A 51 1.46 -22.03 -0.89
CA VAL A 51 1.90 -21.05 0.12
C VAL A 51 1.70 -19.65 -0.46
N ILE A 52 0.87 -18.86 0.20
CA ILE A 52 0.51 -17.50 -0.19
C ILE A 52 1.05 -16.50 0.84
N TYR A 53 1.72 -15.46 0.36
CA TYR A 53 2.21 -14.36 1.19
C TYR A 53 1.43 -13.06 0.94
N PRO A 54 1.35 -12.17 1.94
CA PRO A 54 1.70 -12.38 3.34
C PRO A 54 0.77 -13.40 4.03
N GLU A 55 1.06 -13.68 5.30
CA GLU A 55 0.15 -14.48 6.13
C GLU A 55 -1.24 -13.83 6.21
N PRO A 56 -2.33 -14.60 6.45
CA PRO A 56 -3.70 -14.06 6.40
C PRO A 56 -3.92 -12.81 7.24
N GLN A 57 -3.36 -12.77 8.46
CA GLN A 57 -3.48 -11.64 9.37
C GLN A 57 -2.74 -10.38 8.91
N ASP A 58 -1.74 -10.52 8.03
CA ASP A 58 -0.90 -9.42 7.56
C ASP A 58 -1.41 -8.79 6.25
N VAL A 59 -2.37 -9.41 5.55
CA VAL A 59 -2.81 -8.99 4.20
C VAL A 59 -3.25 -7.52 4.17
N PHE A 60 -3.94 -7.07 5.21
CA PHE A 60 -4.49 -5.71 5.27
C PHE A 60 -3.74 -4.77 6.22
N ASN A 61 -2.49 -5.10 6.59
CA ASN A 61 -1.70 -4.29 7.51
C ASN A 61 -1.54 -2.83 7.07
N ALA A 62 -1.46 -2.55 5.76
CA ALA A 62 -1.40 -1.19 5.25
C ALA A 62 -2.60 -0.34 5.71
N TYR A 63 -3.79 -0.93 5.77
CA TYR A 63 -5.01 -0.26 6.21
C TYR A 63 -5.11 -0.18 7.73
N LEU A 64 -4.77 -1.28 8.41
CA LEU A 64 -4.90 -1.39 9.87
C LEU A 64 -3.90 -0.48 10.60
N ILE A 65 -2.68 -0.36 10.08
CA ILE A 65 -1.62 0.45 10.69
C ILE A 65 -1.75 1.92 10.30
N THR A 66 -2.26 2.22 9.09
CA THR A 66 -2.49 3.58 8.62
C THR A 66 -3.99 3.83 8.42
N PRO A 67 -4.73 4.24 9.46
CA PRO A 67 -6.15 4.59 9.34
C PRO A 67 -6.39 5.67 8.29
N TYR A 68 -7.57 5.68 7.64
CA TYR A 68 -7.90 6.59 6.55
C TYR A 68 -7.68 8.06 6.89
N ASP A 69 -8.14 8.48 8.07
CA ASP A 69 -7.99 9.86 8.55
C ASP A 69 -6.52 10.27 8.77
N LYS A 70 -5.64 9.31 9.02
CA LYS A 70 -4.21 9.53 9.24
C LYS A 70 -3.37 9.51 7.96
N VAL A 71 -3.92 9.09 6.82
CA VAL A 71 -3.15 9.04 5.57
C VAL A 71 -2.69 10.45 5.17
N ARG A 72 -1.38 10.62 5.04
CA ARG A 72 -0.70 11.85 4.63
C ARG A 72 0.16 11.66 3.39
N VAL A 73 0.73 10.46 3.24
CA VAL A 73 1.57 10.05 2.10
C VAL A 73 1.09 8.68 1.62
N VAL A 74 1.08 8.45 0.33
CA VAL A 74 0.87 7.12 -0.27
C VAL A 74 2.11 6.73 -1.05
N ILE A 75 2.65 5.55 -0.79
CA ILE A 75 3.70 4.93 -1.62
C ILE A 75 3.10 3.66 -2.22
N LEU A 76 2.98 3.61 -3.55
CA LEU A 76 2.44 2.44 -4.24
C LEU A 76 3.54 1.45 -4.59
N GLY A 77 3.38 0.22 -4.09
CA GLY A 77 4.11 -0.95 -4.54
C GLY A 77 3.31 -1.76 -5.56
N GLN A 78 3.89 -2.83 -6.08
CA GLN A 78 3.24 -3.70 -7.06
C GLN A 78 2.59 -4.91 -6.38
N ASP A 79 3.38 -5.81 -5.84
CA ASP A 79 2.95 -7.02 -5.13
C ASP A 79 3.88 -7.32 -3.95
N PRO A 80 3.46 -8.17 -2.99
CA PRO A 80 4.29 -8.52 -1.84
C PRO A 80 5.54 -9.31 -2.23
N TYR A 81 6.54 -9.32 -1.36
CA TYR A 81 7.68 -10.22 -1.50
C TYR A 81 7.23 -11.68 -1.45
N HIS A 82 7.63 -12.45 -2.47
CA HIS A 82 7.21 -13.85 -2.65
C HIS A 82 8.11 -14.88 -1.94
N ASN A 83 9.04 -14.42 -1.10
CA ASN A 83 10.02 -15.24 -0.40
C ASN A 83 9.78 -15.37 1.12
N GLY A 84 8.60 -14.94 1.60
CA GLY A 84 8.23 -14.96 3.02
C GLY A 84 8.65 -13.72 3.81
N ALA A 85 9.16 -12.68 3.15
CA ALA A 85 9.52 -11.42 3.81
C ALA A 85 8.33 -10.45 3.95
N ALA A 86 7.25 -10.66 3.20
CA ALA A 86 6.09 -9.78 3.18
C ALA A 86 5.40 -9.70 4.55
N ASP A 87 5.07 -8.48 4.98
CA ASP A 87 4.36 -8.13 6.22
C ASP A 87 3.08 -7.32 5.97
N GLY A 88 2.63 -7.24 4.71
CA GLY A 88 1.44 -6.49 4.31
C GLY A 88 1.67 -5.02 4.00
N LEU A 89 2.89 -4.51 4.18
CA LEU A 89 3.29 -3.15 3.83
C LEU A 89 4.17 -3.17 2.56
N ALA A 90 3.91 -2.29 1.61
CA ALA A 90 4.74 -2.16 0.41
C ALA A 90 6.20 -1.84 0.76
N PHE A 91 7.14 -2.53 0.12
CA PHE A 91 8.60 -2.42 0.32
C PHE A 91 9.13 -2.89 1.68
N SER A 92 8.26 -3.14 2.67
CA SER A 92 8.61 -3.56 4.02
C SER A 92 8.93 -5.06 4.10
N SER A 93 9.78 -5.46 5.05
CA SER A 93 10.14 -6.84 5.30
C SER A 93 10.05 -7.17 6.79
N LYS A 94 9.36 -8.27 7.14
CA LYS A 94 9.34 -8.80 8.51
C LYS A 94 10.59 -9.58 8.89
N ARG A 95 11.51 -9.81 7.95
CA ARG A 95 12.75 -10.57 8.18
C ARG A 95 13.88 -9.62 8.51
N GLU A 96 14.20 -9.47 9.78
CA GLU A 96 15.22 -8.52 10.28
C GLU A 96 16.60 -8.69 9.61
N ASN A 97 16.98 -9.91 9.30
CA ASN A 97 18.28 -10.23 8.67
C ASN A 97 18.24 -10.20 7.12
N PHE A 98 17.13 -9.74 6.54
CA PHE A 98 16.97 -9.69 5.11
C PHE A 98 16.41 -8.33 4.66
N ILE A 99 17.27 -7.56 4.00
CA ILE A 99 16.88 -6.29 3.41
C ILE A 99 16.72 -6.48 1.91
N PRO A 100 15.47 -6.41 1.39
CA PRO A 100 15.24 -6.47 -0.04
C PRO A 100 16.01 -5.38 -0.81
N GLN A 101 16.43 -5.69 -2.04
CA GLN A 101 17.29 -4.78 -2.82
C GLN A 101 16.62 -3.41 -3.09
N SER A 102 15.32 -3.40 -3.39
CA SER A 102 14.59 -2.14 -3.58
C SER A 102 14.58 -1.31 -2.29
N LEU A 103 14.35 -1.95 -1.13
CA LEU A 103 14.38 -1.28 0.16
C LEU A 103 15.79 -0.75 0.50
N ARG A 104 16.83 -1.50 0.17
CA ARG A 104 18.24 -1.03 0.33
C ARG A 104 18.49 0.23 -0.49
N ASN A 105 17.98 0.29 -1.71
CA ASN A 105 18.09 1.48 -2.57
C ASN A 105 17.27 2.66 -2.01
N ILE A 106 16.09 2.39 -1.44
CA ILE A 106 15.27 3.41 -0.75
C ILE A 106 16.06 4.03 0.41
N PHE A 107 16.66 3.21 1.27
CA PHE A 107 17.47 3.71 2.37
C PHE A 107 18.72 4.47 1.92
N LYS A 108 19.34 4.06 0.82
CA LYS A 108 20.45 4.80 0.22
C LYS A 108 20.01 6.18 -0.27
N GLU A 109 18.84 6.30 -0.88
CA GLU A 109 18.27 7.58 -1.34
C GLU A 109 17.95 8.52 -0.15
N ILE A 110 17.49 7.97 0.97
CA ILE A 110 17.26 8.74 2.21
C ILE A 110 18.58 9.23 2.82
N GLY A 111 19.72 8.62 2.47
CA GLY A 111 21.03 8.98 2.99
C GLY A 111 21.46 8.19 4.24
N TYR A 112 20.83 7.05 4.51
CA TYR A 112 21.26 6.20 5.61
C TYR A 112 22.59 5.49 5.29
N ALA A 113 23.61 5.72 6.14
CA ALA A 113 24.86 4.99 6.11
C ALA A 113 24.69 3.50 6.53
N ALA A 114 23.67 3.21 7.34
CA ALA A 114 23.33 1.86 7.78
C ALA A 114 21.80 1.71 7.86
N VAL A 115 21.29 0.56 7.41
CA VAL A 115 19.88 0.23 7.51
C VAL A 115 19.54 -0.07 8.97
N LYS A 116 18.57 0.63 9.54
CA LYS A 116 18.16 0.46 10.94
C LYS A 116 17.25 -0.77 11.10
N SER A 117 16.21 -0.87 10.29
CA SER A 117 15.28 -2.00 10.29
C SER A 117 14.66 -2.14 8.90
N PRO A 118 14.50 -3.36 8.37
CA PRO A 118 13.78 -3.58 7.12
C PRO A 118 12.26 -3.47 7.26
N ASN A 119 11.74 -3.42 8.50
CA ASN A 119 10.33 -3.20 8.77
C ASN A 119 10.00 -1.71 8.74
N LEU A 120 9.03 -1.33 7.91
CA LEU A 120 8.62 0.06 7.69
C LEU A 120 7.37 0.45 8.49
N GLN A 121 6.96 -0.35 9.48
CA GLN A 121 5.78 -0.07 10.29
C GLN A 121 5.82 1.35 10.90
N ARG A 122 7.00 1.80 11.33
CA ARG A 122 7.18 3.16 11.87
C ARG A 122 6.82 4.28 10.87
N TRP A 123 6.93 4.04 9.56
CA TRP A 123 6.48 4.99 8.54
C TRP A 123 4.95 4.96 8.44
N ALA A 124 4.38 3.75 8.43
CA ALA A 124 2.93 3.57 8.37
C ALA A 124 2.22 4.23 9.56
N GLU A 125 2.77 4.10 10.78
CA GLU A 125 2.26 4.74 12.00
C GLU A 125 2.29 6.28 11.94
N GLN A 126 3.12 6.87 11.08
CA GLN A 126 3.19 8.31 10.84
C GLN A 126 2.27 8.80 9.71
N GLY A 127 1.44 7.91 9.16
CA GLY A 127 0.49 8.25 8.09
C GLY A 127 1.02 8.01 6.67
N VAL A 128 2.06 7.19 6.52
CA VAL A 128 2.53 6.73 5.20
C VAL A 128 1.81 5.42 4.84
N LEU A 129 0.82 5.50 3.96
CA LEU A 129 0.13 4.33 3.43
C LEU A 129 1.05 3.59 2.45
N LEU A 130 1.65 2.50 2.92
CA LEU A 130 2.52 1.63 2.13
C LEU A 130 1.67 0.55 1.46
N LEU A 131 1.08 0.86 0.31
CA LEU A 131 0.06 0.05 -0.34
C LEU A 131 0.61 -0.64 -1.59
N ASN A 132 0.52 -1.97 -1.63
CA ASN A 132 0.69 -2.70 -2.88
C ASN A 132 -0.61 -2.68 -3.69
N THR A 133 -0.52 -2.66 -5.02
CA THR A 133 -1.68 -2.76 -5.90
C THR A 133 -2.26 -4.18 -5.97
N CYS A 134 -1.47 -5.17 -5.58
CA CYS A 134 -1.87 -6.56 -5.36
C CYS A 134 -1.44 -6.97 -3.95
N LEU A 135 -2.38 -7.41 -3.10
CA LEU A 135 -2.08 -7.62 -1.67
C LEU A 135 -1.61 -9.04 -1.33
N THR A 136 -1.64 -9.97 -2.27
CA THR A 136 -1.19 -11.35 -2.07
C THR A 136 -0.37 -11.86 -3.24
N VAL A 137 0.46 -12.88 -2.99
CA VAL A 137 1.31 -13.50 -4.00
C VAL A 137 1.61 -14.95 -3.62
N ARG A 138 1.75 -15.86 -4.60
CA ARG A 138 2.24 -17.22 -4.37
C ARG A 138 3.74 -17.21 -4.07
N LYS A 139 4.17 -18.09 -3.16
CA LYS A 139 5.59 -18.32 -2.89
C LYS A 139 6.37 -18.59 -4.18
N GLY A 140 7.44 -17.84 -4.39
CA GLY A 140 8.36 -18.00 -5.53
C GLY A 140 7.84 -17.50 -6.87
N LEU A 141 6.58 -17.00 -6.97
CA LEU A 141 5.95 -16.61 -8.23
C LEU A 141 5.48 -15.14 -8.19
N PRO A 142 6.35 -14.16 -8.49
CA PRO A 142 5.96 -12.76 -8.53
C PRO A 142 4.82 -12.53 -9.54
N ASN A 143 3.95 -11.57 -9.25
CA ASN A 143 2.76 -11.24 -10.04
C ASN A 143 1.69 -12.35 -10.18
N SER A 144 1.81 -13.46 -9.47
CA SER A 144 0.89 -14.60 -9.58
C SER A 144 -0.57 -14.24 -9.30
N HIS A 145 -0.85 -13.22 -8.48
CA HIS A 145 -2.20 -12.75 -8.14
C HIS A 145 -2.59 -11.45 -8.84
N SER A 146 -1.84 -11.02 -9.85
CA SER A 146 -2.09 -9.74 -10.54
C SER A 146 -3.43 -9.65 -11.28
N LYS A 147 -4.15 -10.78 -11.47
CA LYS A 147 -5.41 -10.83 -12.23
C LYS A 147 -6.60 -11.38 -11.43
N ILE A 148 -6.47 -11.52 -10.10
CA ILE A 148 -7.53 -12.13 -9.29
C ILE A 148 -8.53 -11.14 -8.69
N GLY A 149 -8.33 -9.81 -8.90
CA GLY A 149 -9.27 -8.77 -8.46
C GLY A 149 -8.71 -7.74 -7.48
N TRP A 150 -7.48 -7.91 -6.96
CA TRP A 150 -6.88 -6.96 -6.02
C TRP A 150 -6.82 -5.53 -6.56
N GLN A 151 -6.51 -5.35 -7.86
CA GLN A 151 -6.37 -4.02 -8.44
C GLN A 151 -7.67 -3.21 -8.43
N GLU A 152 -8.84 -3.87 -8.49
CA GLU A 152 -10.12 -3.17 -8.34
C GLU A 152 -10.25 -2.58 -6.93
N PHE A 153 -9.94 -3.37 -5.89
CA PHE A 153 -10.00 -2.91 -4.51
C PHE A 153 -9.00 -1.79 -4.22
N THR A 154 -7.74 -1.95 -4.64
CA THR A 154 -6.71 -0.94 -4.42
C THR A 154 -6.95 0.32 -5.26
N PHE A 155 -7.54 0.18 -6.44
CA PHE A 155 -8.01 1.32 -7.23
C PHE A 155 -9.09 2.12 -6.47
N ARG A 156 -10.10 1.44 -5.88
CA ARG A 156 -11.12 2.08 -5.04
C ARG A 156 -10.51 2.77 -3.83
N THR A 157 -9.48 2.17 -3.25
CA THR A 157 -8.71 2.80 -2.15
C THR A 157 -8.12 4.14 -2.60
N ILE A 158 -7.45 4.18 -3.76
CA ILE A 158 -6.85 5.42 -4.29
C ILE A 158 -7.93 6.45 -4.61
N GLN A 159 -9.05 6.03 -5.21
CA GLN A 159 -10.17 6.92 -5.51
C GLN A 159 -10.78 7.52 -4.23
N SER A 160 -10.94 6.73 -3.17
CA SER A 160 -11.50 7.23 -1.91
C SER A 160 -10.65 8.33 -1.27
N LEU A 161 -9.33 8.31 -1.50
CA LEU A 161 -8.43 9.35 -1.00
C LEU A 161 -8.63 10.70 -1.68
N ASN A 162 -9.26 10.74 -2.87
CA ASN A 162 -9.63 12.00 -3.52
C ASN A 162 -10.70 12.78 -2.72
N ASP A 163 -11.45 12.11 -1.84
CA ASP A 163 -12.46 12.76 -1.00
C ASP A 163 -11.87 13.46 0.24
N LYS A 164 -10.59 13.23 0.54
CA LYS A 164 -9.93 13.90 1.68
C LYS A 164 -9.84 15.40 1.43
N GLU A 165 -10.23 16.21 2.42
CA GLU A 165 -10.08 17.66 2.36
C GLU A 165 -8.61 18.08 2.29
N GLU A 166 -7.78 17.46 3.13
CA GLU A 166 -6.34 17.68 3.18
C GLU A 166 -5.62 16.96 2.04
N PRO A 167 -4.71 17.63 1.33
CA PRO A 167 -3.89 17.01 0.31
C PRO A 167 -3.06 15.84 0.87
N VAL A 168 -3.03 14.74 0.12
CA VAL A 168 -2.18 13.58 0.35
C VAL A 168 -1.08 13.57 -0.70
N VAL A 169 0.17 13.35 -0.30
CA VAL A 169 1.28 13.24 -1.25
C VAL A 169 1.35 11.81 -1.79
N PHE A 170 1.28 11.66 -3.11
CA PHE A 170 1.45 10.37 -3.77
C PHE A 170 2.86 10.22 -4.32
N ILE A 171 3.52 9.12 -3.97
CA ILE A 171 4.85 8.75 -4.47
C ILE A 171 4.70 7.52 -5.36
N LEU A 172 4.93 7.69 -6.66
CA LEU A 172 4.69 6.69 -7.70
C LEU A 172 6.01 6.31 -8.37
N TRP A 173 6.61 5.22 -7.91
CA TRP A 173 7.88 4.72 -8.43
C TRP A 173 7.67 3.66 -9.52
N GLY A 174 8.15 3.98 -10.72
CA GLY A 174 8.11 3.10 -11.89
C GLY A 174 6.76 3.12 -12.63
N ALA A 175 6.77 2.62 -13.85
CA ALA A 175 5.64 2.70 -14.78
C ALA A 175 4.37 2.02 -14.25
N HIS A 176 4.49 0.98 -13.41
CA HIS A 176 3.33 0.30 -12.82
C HIS A 176 2.55 1.22 -11.88
N ALA A 177 3.23 1.87 -10.95
CA ALA A 177 2.60 2.82 -10.02
C ALA A 177 2.11 4.08 -10.74
N GLN A 178 2.85 4.58 -11.73
CA GLN A 178 2.51 5.79 -12.48
C GLN A 178 1.23 5.68 -13.31
N LYS A 179 0.75 4.47 -13.62
CA LYS A 179 -0.57 4.27 -14.26
C LYS A 179 -1.74 4.78 -13.42
N TYR A 180 -1.55 4.90 -12.11
CA TYR A 180 -2.59 5.41 -11.22
C TYR A 180 -2.67 6.93 -11.18
N GLN A 181 -1.70 7.63 -11.78
CA GLN A 181 -1.63 9.10 -11.75
C GLN A 181 -2.89 9.77 -12.32
N GLU A 182 -3.48 9.22 -13.36
CA GLU A 182 -4.68 9.76 -14.01
C GLU A 182 -5.95 9.71 -13.12
N TYR A 183 -5.93 8.88 -12.07
CA TYR A 183 -7.05 8.69 -11.14
C TYR A 183 -6.91 9.48 -9.84
N ILE A 184 -5.81 10.21 -9.67
CA ILE A 184 -5.51 11.02 -8.50
C ILE A 184 -5.91 12.47 -8.79
N ASP A 185 -6.71 13.05 -7.88
CA ASP A 185 -7.16 14.45 -8.01
C ASP A 185 -5.97 15.42 -7.98
N LYS A 186 -6.05 16.48 -8.78
CA LYS A 186 -5.00 17.49 -8.95
C LYS A 186 -4.62 18.24 -7.66
N LYS A 187 -5.47 18.21 -6.63
CA LYS A 187 -5.14 18.79 -5.32
C LYS A 187 -4.05 18.02 -4.58
N HIS A 188 -3.84 16.76 -4.93
CA HIS A 188 -2.84 15.89 -4.33
C HIS A 188 -1.50 16.00 -5.08
N PRO A 189 -0.41 16.38 -4.42
CA PRO A 189 0.92 16.35 -5.02
C PRO A 189 1.30 14.93 -5.45
N ILE A 190 1.89 14.81 -6.64
CA ILE A 190 2.35 13.53 -7.18
C ILE A 190 3.85 13.62 -7.49
N LEU A 191 4.64 12.76 -6.89
CA LEU A 191 6.07 12.60 -7.12
C LEU A 191 6.32 11.32 -7.91
N THR A 192 7.04 11.42 -9.01
CA THR A 192 7.33 10.28 -9.89
C THR A 192 8.82 10.11 -10.12
N SER A 193 9.28 8.88 -10.16
CA SER A 193 10.64 8.50 -10.59
C SER A 193 10.64 7.06 -11.13
N PRO A 194 11.75 6.60 -11.71
CA PRO A 194 11.96 5.18 -11.93
C PRO A 194 11.85 4.37 -10.63
N HIS A 195 11.58 3.08 -10.75
CA HIS A 195 11.42 2.19 -9.60
C HIS A 195 12.76 2.00 -8.84
N PRO A 196 12.76 1.85 -7.49
CA PRO A 196 13.96 1.65 -6.67
C PRO A 196 14.65 0.29 -6.88
N SER A 197 14.16 -0.57 -7.77
CA SER A 197 14.83 -1.85 -8.07
C SER A 197 16.23 -1.64 -8.62
N PRO A 198 17.17 -2.62 -8.45
CA PRO A 198 18.51 -2.53 -9.02
C PRO A 198 18.54 -2.29 -10.53
N PHE A 199 17.50 -2.72 -11.25
CA PHE A 199 17.40 -2.58 -12.72
C PHE A 199 17.11 -1.16 -13.19
N SER A 200 16.60 -0.28 -12.30
CA SER A 200 16.10 1.05 -12.68
C SER A 200 16.52 2.18 -11.74
N ALA A 201 16.99 1.90 -10.54
CA ALA A 201 17.29 2.94 -9.55
C ALA A 201 18.32 3.97 -10.03
N HIS A 202 19.31 3.54 -10.79
CA HIS A 202 20.34 4.41 -11.37
C HIS A 202 19.83 5.30 -12.53
N ARG A 203 18.60 5.08 -13.01
CA ARG A 203 17.99 5.85 -14.12
C ARG A 203 17.22 7.07 -13.64
N GLY A 204 17.33 7.46 -12.35
CA GLY A 204 16.69 8.66 -11.81
C GLY A 204 15.86 8.44 -10.54
N PHE A 205 15.87 7.24 -9.94
CA PHE A 205 15.37 7.07 -8.57
C PHE A 205 16.38 7.69 -7.58
N PHE A 206 17.67 7.37 -7.72
CA PHE A 206 18.71 8.04 -6.96
C PHE A 206 18.81 9.51 -7.37
N GLY A 207 18.77 10.40 -6.38
CA GLY A 207 18.75 11.84 -6.57
C GLY A 207 17.36 12.41 -6.86
N SER A 208 16.29 11.60 -6.76
CA SER A 208 14.90 12.09 -6.91
C SER A 208 14.49 13.05 -5.80
N GLY A 209 15.09 12.93 -4.60
CA GLY A 209 14.87 13.82 -3.47
C GLY A 209 13.48 13.76 -2.86
N HIS A 210 12.68 12.74 -3.14
CA HIS A 210 11.26 12.67 -2.75
C HIS A 210 11.04 12.79 -1.23
N PHE A 211 11.88 12.15 -0.43
CA PHE A 211 11.78 12.18 1.03
C PHE A 211 11.99 13.57 1.60
N ASN A 212 12.99 14.28 1.09
CA ASN A 212 13.27 15.68 1.45
C ASN A 212 12.16 16.61 0.96
N TRP A 213 11.64 16.36 -0.27
CA TRP A 213 10.53 17.13 -0.82
C TRP A 213 9.27 17.00 0.04
N VAL A 214 8.91 15.79 0.46
CA VAL A 214 7.75 15.53 1.33
C VAL A 214 7.90 16.29 2.64
N ASN A 215 9.06 16.22 3.28
CA ASN A 215 9.28 16.89 4.55
C ASN A 215 9.32 18.42 4.39
N GLN A 216 9.87 18.94 3.29
CA GLN A 216 9.78 20.36 2.98
C GLN A 216 8.34 20.80 2.78
N TYR A 217 7.57 20.05 2.00
CA TYR A 217 6.13 20.29 1.80
C TYR A 217 5.37 20.36 3.13
N PHE A 218 5.64 19.44 4.05
CA PHE A 218 4.97 19.45 5.35
C PHE A 218 5.40 20.66 6.21
N ARG A 219 6.68 21.05 6.20
CA ARG A 219 7.13 22.27 6.87
C ARG A 219 6.43 23.51 6.32
N ASP A 220 6.28 23.62 5.00
CA ASP A 220 5.66 24.79 4.34
C ASP A 220 4.18 24.94 4.72
N PHE A 221 3.52 23.87 5.19
CA PHE A 221 2.14 23.87 5.67
C PHE A 221 2.01 23.66 7.19
N ASP A 222 3.07 23.92 7.95
CA ASP A 222 3.12 23.78 9.42
C ASP A 222 2.67 22.38 9.92
N LYS A 223 2.99 21.33 9.14
CA LYS A 223 2.69 19.94 9.49
C LYS A 223 3.93 19.20 9.96
N PRO A 224 3.76 18.22 10.89
CA PRO A 224 4.88 17.41 11.33
C PRO A 224 5.55 16.68 10.17
N GLU A 225 6.87 16.67 10.14
CA GLU A 225 7.65 15.88 9.17
C GLU A 225 7.50 14.38 9.38
N ILE A 226 7.81 13.60 8.36
CA ILE A 226 7.95 12.16 8.48
C ILE A 226 9.39 11.85 8.91
N ASN A 227 9.53 11.07 9.95
CA ASN A 227 10.82 10.48 10.33
C ASN A 227 11.04 9.21 9.51
N TRP A 228 11.61 9.40 8.35
CA TRP A 228 11.89 8.33 7.40
C TRP A 228 12.85 7.27 7.95
#